data_fed7f22fa264ae2dd33fcf9f5a2efb1a
#
_entry.id   fed7f22fa264ae2dd33fcf9f5a2efb1a
#
_cell.length_a   1.000
_cell.length_b   1.000
_cell.length_c   1.000
_cell.angle_alpha   90.00
_cell.angle_beta   90.00
_cell.angle_gamma   90.00
#
_symmetry.space_group_name_H-M   'P 1'
#
loop_
_entity.id
_entity.type
_entity.pdbx_description
1 polymer ?
#
loop_
_entity_poly.entity_id
_entity_poly.type
_entity_poly.pdbx_seq_one_letter_code
_entity_poly.pdbx_strand_id
1 'polypeptide(L)'
;MELGFRPAEAKRLHAASRKEINDIKRIKEQLMAELTSWIEEHQLKQADAANILRVSRPRVSDIVNKKTSKFTIDTLVELLSRVGRPVRLTVGSTNRG
;
A
#
# COMPACT_ATOMS: atom_id res chain seq x y z
N MET A 1 12.21 23.80 -11.47
CA MET A 1 12.34 23.13 -10.91
C MET A 1 12.18 22.74 -10.77
N GLU A 2 12.01 22.92 -10.92
CA GLU A 2 12.03 22.29 -10.41
C GLU A 2 11.80 21.67 -10.29
N LEU A 3 11.67 21.73 -10.57
CA LEU A 3 11.49 20.92 -10.04
C LEU A 3 11.43 20.85 -9.62
N GLY A 4 11.34 21.18 -9.70
CA GLY A 4 11.41 20.94 -8.94
C GLY A 4 11.11 21.24 -8.30
N PHE A 5 11.20 21.38 -8.21
CA PHE A 5 11.07 21.63 -7.18
C PHE A 5 11.33 22.55 -6.66
N ARG A 6 10.98 23.03 -6.51
CA ARG A 6 11.28 24.13 -5.99
C ARG A 6 11.35 24.25 -4.56
N PRO A 7 12.06 25.15 -3.70
CA PRO A 7 12.23 25.03 -2.28
C PRO A 7 10.99 25.28 -1.44
N ALA A 8 10.21 26.21 -1.81
CA ALA A 8 8.96 26.42 -1.11
C ALA A 8 8.09 25.19 -1.21
N GLU A 9 8.25 24.51 -2.29
CA GLU A 9 7.53 23.29 -2.49
C GLU A 9 7.99 22.21 -1.54
N ALA A 10 9.24 22.25 -1.17
CA ALA A 10 9.73 21.30 -0.21
C ALA A 10 8.98 21.45 1.11
N LYS A 11 8.67 22.64 1.50
CA LYS A 11 7.92 22.83 2.72
C LYS A 11 6.53 22.24 2.63
N ARG A 12 5.89 22.44 1.50
CA ARG A 12 4.58 21.85 1.32
C ARG A 12 4.66 20.34 1.33
N LEU A 13 5.73 19.82 0.78
CA LEU A 13 5.92 18.39 0.80
C LEU A 13 6.07 17.87 2.22
N HIS A 14 6.70 18.63 3.09
CA HIS A 14 6.78 18.24 4.48
C HIS A 14 5.40 18.13 5.09
N ALA A 15 4.57 19.11 4.85
CA ALA A 15 3.22 19.07 5.38
C ALA A 15 2.48 17.87 4.83
N ALA A 16 2.67 17.58 3.55
CA ALA A 16 2.01 16.44 2.93
C ALA A 16 2.53 15.13 3.49
N SER A 17 3.82 15.06 3.82
CA SER A 17 4.37 13.79 4.28
C SER A 17 3.94 13.42 5.69
N ARG A 18 3.51 14.39 6.49
CA ARG A 18 2.97 14.05 7.80
C ARG A 18 1.57 13.49 7.71
N LYS A 19 0.88 13.79 6.64
CA LYS A 19 -0.42 13.21 6.32
C LYS A 19 -0.26 12.48 5.02
N GLU A 20 -0.71 11.28 4.98
CA GLU A 20 -0.61 10.55 3.74
C GLU A 20 -1.34 11.31 2.64
N ILE A 21 -0.70 11.37 1.48
CA ILE A 21 -1.32 11.92 0.30
C ILE A 21 -2.49 11.01 -0.07
N ASN A 22 -3.62 11.62 -0.40
CA ASN A 22 -4.83 10.85 -0.65
C ASN A 22 -4.65 9.77 -1.70
N ASP A 23 -3.92 10.06 -2.76
CA ASP A 23 -3.71 9.07 -3.81
C ASP A 23 -2.90 7.88 -3.29
N ILE A 24 -1.87 8.16 -2.51
CA ILE A 24 -1.06 7.09 -1.93
C ILE A 24 -1.89 6.26 -0.97
N LYS A 25 -2.67 6.90 -0.14
CA LYS A 25 -3.51 6.19 0.80
C LYS A 25 -4.50 5.29 0.07
N ARG A 26 -5.09 5.80 -0.99
CA ARG A 26 -6.06 5.03 -1.76
C ARG A 26 -5.42 3.81 -2.38
N ILE A 27 -4.22 3.98 -2.93
CA ILE A 27 -3.48 2.86 -3.51
C ILE A 27 -3.19 1.83 -2.43
N LYS A 28 -2.72 2.27 -1.27
CA LYS A 28 -2.44 1.35 -0.18
C LYS A 28 -3.69 0.59 0.24
N GLU A 29 -4.82 1.27 0.31
CA GLU A 29 -6.06 0.61 0.68
C GLU A 29 -6.47 -0.44 -0.34
N GLN A 30 -6.27 -0.15 -1.62
CA GLN A 30 -6.57 -1.13 -2.65
C GLN A 30 -5.67 -2.36 -2.54
N LEU A 31 -4.39 -2.13 -2.28
CA LEU A 31 -3.46 -3.24 -2.13
C LEU A 31 -3.79 -4.07 -0.89
N MET A 32 -4.15 -3.41 0.19
CA MET A 32 -4.56 -4.10 1.41
C MET A 32 -5.86 -4.87 1.21
N ALA A 33 -6.77 -4.31 0.42
CA ALA A 33 -8.01 -5.01 0.11
C ALA A 33 -7.74 -6.29 -0.68
N GLU A 34 -6.77 -6.25 -1.59
CA GLU A 34 -6.40 -7.46 -2.32
C GLU A 34 -5.83 -8.52 -1.41
N LEU A 35 -4.98 -8.12 -0.46
CA LEU A 35 -4.45 -9.07 0.51
C LEU A 35 -5.55 -9.64 1.39
N THR A 36 -6.47 -8.79 1.84
CA THR A 36 -7.59 -9.24 2.64
C THR A 36 -8.46 -10.22 1.86
N SER A 37 -8.70 -9.92 0.59
CA SER A 37 -9.47 -10.80 -0.28
C SER A 37 -8.79 -12.16 -0.40
N TRP A 38 -7.47 -12.17 -0.56
CA TRP A 38 -6.73 -13.42 -0.63
C TRP A 38 -6.89 -14.23 0.67
N ILE A 39 -6.82 -13.57 1.81
CA ILE A 39 -7.01 -14.22 3.09
C ILE A 39 -8.40 -14.84 3.17
N GLU A 40 -9.40 -14.09 2.75
CA GLU A 40 -10.79 -14.55 2.83
C GLU A 40 -11.07 -15.68 1.86
N GLU A 41 -10.52 -15.58 0.66
CA GLU A 41 -10.73 -16.61 -0.36
C GLU A 41 -10.20 -17.95 0.09
N HIS A 42 -9.10 -17.94 0.82
CA HIS A 42 -8.48 -19.17 1.29
C HIS A 42 -8.89 -19.50 2.72
N GLN A 43 -9.79 -18.72 3.29
CA GLN A 43 -10.32 -18.94 4.65
C GLN A 43 -9.20 -19.10 5.66
N LEU A 44 -8.21 -18.22 5.57
CA LEU A 44 -7.03 -18.29 6.42
C LEU A 44 -7.26 -17.59 7.74
N LYS A 45 -6.70 -18.17 8.79
CA LYS A 45 -6.58 -17.48 10.05
C LYS A 45 -5.41 -16.51 9.97
N GLN A 46 -5.44 -15.50 10.85
CA GLN A 46 -4.37 -14.49 10.80
C GLN A 46 -3.00 -15.13 11.00
N ALA A 47 -2.91 -16.13 11.86
CA ALA A 47 -1.63 -16.80 12.09
C ALA A 47 -1.13 -17.47 10.83
N ASP A 48 -2.03 -18.13 10.10
CA ASP A 48 -1.65 -18.81 8.86
C ASP A 48 -1.24 -17.79 7.79
N ALA A 49 -2.00 -16.73 7.67
CA ALA A 49 -1.66 -15.67 6.71
C ALA A 49 -0.31 -15.06 7.06
N ALA A 50 -0.06 -14.86 8.35
CA ALA A 50 1.22 -14.30 8.79
C ALA A 50 2.38 -15.19 8.36
N ASN A 51 2.22 -16.50 8.51
CA ASN A 51 3.27 -17.43 8.13
C ASN A 51 3.54 -17.39 6.63
N ILE A 52 2.49 -17.37 5.84
CA ILE A 52 2.64 -17.36 4.38
C ILE A 52 3.25 -16.04 3.92
N LEU A 53 2.77 -14.94 4.48
CA LEU A 53 3.26 -13.61 4.12
C LEU A 53 4.62 -13.29 4.75
N ARG A 54 5.03 -14.09 5.73
CA ARG A 54 6.29 -13.89 6.45
C ARG A 54 6.29 -12.56 7.20
N VAL A 55 5.19 -12.28 7.84
CA VAL A 55 5.05 -11.09 8.69
C VAL A 55 4.47 -11.54 10.03
N SER A 56 4.47 -10.64 10.99
CA SER A 56 3.88 -10.95 12.29
C SER A 56 2.36 -10.89 12.22
N ARG A 57 1.69 -11.54 13.17
CA ARG A 57 0.24 -11.49 13.24
C ARG A 57 -0.30 -10.07 13.37
N PRO A 58 0.31 -9.19 14.21
CA PRO A 58 -0.17 -7.82 14.26
C PRO A 58 -0.12 -7.12 12.92
N ARG A 59 0.86 -7.45 12.08
CA ARG A 59 0.94 -6.88 10.74
C ARG A 59 -0.24 -7.33 9.88
N VAL A 60 -0.62 -8.61 10.00
CA VAL A 60 -1.79 -9.08 9.27
C VAL A 60 -3.03 -8.32 9.72
N SER A 61 -3.17 -8.12 11.03
CA SER A 61 -4.29 -7.35 11.55
C SER A 61 -4.30 -5.93 10.99
N ASP A 62 -3.12 -5.31 10.90
CA ASP A 62 -3.02 -3.97 10.33
C ASP A 62 -3.47 -3.95 8.87
N ILE A 63 -3.15 -4.99 8.12
CA ILE A 63 -3.57 -5.09 6.72
C ILE A 63 -5.09 -5.19 6.64
N VAL A 64 -5.67 -6.08 7.41
CA VAL A 64 -7.11 -6.31 7.37
C VAL A 64 -7.87 -5.06 7.80
N ASN A 65 -7.30 -4.31 8.72
CA ASN A 65 -7.92 -3.08 9.22
C ASN A 65 -7.51 -1.85 8.44
N LYS A 66 -6.79 -2.04 7.35
CA LYS A 66 -6.40 -0.97 6.43
C LYS A 66 -5.66 0.15 7.13
N LYS A 67 -4.71 -0.23 7.96
CA LYS A 67 -3.82 0.75 8.64
C LYS A 67 -2.73 1.18 7.68
N THR A 68 -3.08 2.06 6.77
CA THR A 68 -2.18 2.45 5.67
C THR A 68 -0.88 3.08 6.15
N SER A 69 -0.91 3.75 7.28
CA SER A 69 0.29 4.39 7.79
C SER A 69 1.35 3.39 8.25
N LYS A 70 0.98 2.12 8.39
CA LYS A 70 1.93 1.11 8.87
C LYS A 70 2.71 0.43 7.74
N PHE A 71 2.38 0.71 6.50
CA PHE A 71 2.99 0.03 5.36
C PHE A 71 3.33 1.03 4.27
N THR A 72 4.38 0.71 3.52
CA THR A 72 4.66 1.43 2.28
C THR A 72 4.03 0.67 1.13
N ILE A 73 3.88 1.37 0.00
CA ILE A 73 3.38 0.71 -1.21
C ILE A 73 4.31 -0.43 -1.62
N ASP A 74 5.63 -0.19 -1.53
CA ASP A 74 6.60 -1.21 -1.88
C ASP A 74 6.39 -2.49 -1.09
N THR A 75 6.19 -2.34 0.21
CA THR A 75 5.97 -3.51 1.06
C THR A 75 4.72 -4.25 0.66
N LEU A 76 3.64 -3.52 0.39
CA LEU A 76 2.39 -4.15 0.01
C LEU A 76 2.50 -4.88 -1.32
N VAL A 77 3.20 -4.28 -2.29
CA VAL A 77 3.43 -4.93 -3.57
C VAL A 77 4.22 -6.22 -3.37
N GLU A 78 5.23 -6.18 -2.52
CA GLU A 78 6.03 -7.36 -2.24
C GLU A 78 5.19 -8.47 -1.62
N LEU A 79 4.33 -8.12 -0.67
CA LEU A 79 3.46 -9.11 -0.04
C LEU A 79 2.52 -9.75 -1.04
N LEU A 80 1.96 -8.95 -1.94
CA LEU A 80 1.08 -9.48 -2.96
C LEU A 80 1.83 -10.41 -3.91
N SER A 81 3.07 -10.09 -4.23
CA SER A 81 3.87 -10.98 -5.05
C SER A 81 4.10 -12.32 -4.38
N ARG A 82 4.26 -12.32 -3.06
CA ARG A 82 4.49 -13.57 -2.33
C ARG A 82 3.32 -14.52 -2.42
N VAL A 83 2.12 -13.99 -2.60
CA VAL A 83 0.92 -14.83 -2.66
C VAL A 83 0.43 -15.02 -4.09
N GLY A 84 1.27 -14.70 -5.06
CA GLY A 84 0.93 -14.93 -6.45
C GLY A 84 -0.02 -13.92 -7.04
N ARG A 85 -0.10 -12.74 -6.46
CA ARG A 85 -0.95 -11.66 -6.96
C ARG A 85 -0.11 -10.44 -7.29
N PRO A 86 0.72 -10.50 -8.31
CA PRO A 86 1.58 -9.37 -8.66
C PRO A 86 0.77 -8.15 -9.04
N VAL A 87 1.32 -7.00 -8.72
CA VAL A 87 0.66 -5.72 -8.97
C VAL A 87 1.12 -5.17 -10.29
N ARG A 88 0.18 -4.72 -11.08
CA ARG A 88 0.48 -3.97 -12.30
C ARG A 88 0.03 -2.54 -12.09
N LEU A 89 0.94 -1.61 -12.31
CA LEU A 89 0.61 -0.22 -12.21
C LEU A 89 0.39 0.36 -13.58
N THR A 90 -0.75 0.98 -13.75
CA THR A 90 -1.03 1.75 -14.94
C THR A 90 -1.17 3.20 -14.51
N VAL A 91 -0.28 4.03 -15.00
CA VAL A 91 -0.36 5.44 -14.72
C VAL A 91 -1.32 6.04 -15.72
N GLY A 92 -2.37 6.53 -15.18
CA GLY A 92 -3.38 7.09 -16.04
C GLY A 92 -2.97 8.44 -16.56
N SER A 93 -3.10 8.63 -17.59
CA SER A 93 -2.90 9.80 -18.01
C SER A 93 -3.38 10.07 -19.27
N THR A 94 -3.69 9.67 -19.08
CA THR A 94 -3.97 9.92 -19.71
C THR A 94 -4.65 10.61 -19.88
N ASN A 95 -4.77 10.84 -19.67
CA ASN A 95 -5.25 11.54 -19.69
C ASN A 95 -4.97 12.34 -20.40
N ARG A 96 -4.72 12.30 -20.92
CA ARG A 96 -4.50 12.88 -21.50
C ARG A 96 -4.57 12.77 -22.28
N GLY A 97 -4.76 12.32 -22.20
CA GLY A 97 -4.79 12.36 -22.82
C GLY A 97 -4.83 12.27 -23.42
#